data_793d2451ae763934fd6791861d873f5d
#
_entry.id   793d2451ae763934fd6791861d873f5d
#
_cell.length_a   1.000
_cell.length_b   1.000
_cell.length_c   1.000
_cell.angle_alpha   90.00
_cell.angle_beta   90.00
_cell.angle_gamma   90.00
#
_symmetry.space_group_name_H-M   'P 1'
#
loop_
_entity.id
_entity.type
_entity.pdbx_description
1 polymer ?
#
loop_
_entity_poly.entity_id
_entity_poly.type
_entity_poly.pdbx_seq_one_letter_code
_entity_poly.pdbx_strand_id
1 'polypeptide(L)'
;MNFLGFRQTIFILFLLFFTQVVFAQTFEVVDGDTINFTDINGKQQGFWRHFWPNGDLKYEVFFENGEKEGLEIRYFDAQDCIELSNTFSHGVLDGPSVTFYPNCSTKCEEIYKGGVKQGYERCYDQNGFLQTEADFTKGELVGAYAHFDKKGMITYESPTKETTLKFDKFLTGEYKIKDSTIFKVFARNTQWKKVMMVVDMTGSMFPYIGQLLVWYKKNYEGEKIKYYVLFNDGDNMPDDKKVVGLTGGVHPFEAKDFKKFKKDIEDVRKLGEGGDDPENDLEAVLKATSTYRDYGDLVLVADDSDMRDMKLLKRIRKPVHVVLCGTKRGINNQYLQLAYRTKGSIHTANNDVNMKTIKEGQQIELDNDIFLFQGGEFVWLDVKN
;
A
#
# COMPACT_ATOMS: atom_id res chain seq x y z
N MET A 1 88.46 55.50 -4.90
CA MET A 1 87.72 55.49 -6.20
C MET A 1 86.42 54.77 -5.92
N ASN A 2 85.34 55.56 -5.86
CA ASN A 2 84.00 55.10 -5.49
C ASN A 2 83.22 54.72 -6.72
N PHE A 3 82.66 53.54 -6.80
CA PHE A 3 81.61 53.19 -7.78
C PHE A 3 80.28 53.07 -7.09
N LEU A 4 79.38 54.03 -7.37
CA LEU A 4 77.97 53.99 -6.99
C LEU A 4 77.22 52.97 -7.92
N GLY A 5 76.65 51.95 -7.34
CA GLY A 5 75.73 51.07 -8.03
C GLY A 5 74.28 51.58 -8.00
N PHE A 6 73.74 51.93 -9.20
CA PHE A 6 72.29 52.28 -9.37
C PHE A 6 71.47 50.97 -9.27
N ARG A 7 70.61 50.86 -8.24
CA ARG A 7 69.55 49.86 -8.19
C ARG A 7 68.31 50.41 -8.91
N GLN A 8 68.01 49.86 -10.09
CA GLN A 8 66.71 50.08 -10.72
C GLN A 8 65.67 49.12 -10.06
N THR A 9 64.69 49.75 -9.39
CA THR A 9 63.51 49.03 -8.89
C THR A 9 62.46 48.98 -9.96
N ILE A 10 62.23 47.79 -10.56
CA ILE A 10 61.16 47.56 -11.51
C ILE A 10 59.84 47.37 -10.73
N PHE A 11 58.93 48.33 -10.85
CA PHE A 11 57.58 48.22 -10.38
C PHE A 11 56.77 47.44 -11.43
N ILE A 12 56.42 46.16 -11.10
CA ILE A 12 55.48 45.37 -11.91
C ILE A 12 54.07 45.76 -11.43
N LEU A 13 53.36 46.51 -12.25
CA LEU A 13 51.97 46.85 -12.04
C LEU A 13 51.13 45.62 -12.48
N PHE A 14 50.64 44.81 -11.52
CA PHE A 14 49.66 43.78 -11.80
C PHE A 14 48.30 44.45 -12.08
N LEU A 15 47.90 44.58 -13.32
CA LEU A 15 46.51 44.93 -13.72
C LEU A 15 45.67 43.69 -13.52
N LEU A 16 44.92 43.63 -12.41
CA LEU A 16 43.82 42.67 -12.21
C LEU A 16 42.67 43.08 -13.14
N PHE A 17 42.56 42.43 -14.28
CA PHE A 17 41.35 42.46 -15.08
C PHE A 17 40.25 41.69 -14.33
N PHE A 18 39.37 42.42 -13.63
CA PHE A 18 38.08 41.91 -13.22
C PHE A 18 37.22 41.81 -14.50
N THR A 19 37.13 40.63 -15.09
CA THR A 19 36.11 40.34 -16.09
C THR A 19 34.76 40.31 -15.34
N GLN A 20 34.03 41.39 -15.34
CA GLN A 20 32.62 41.38 -14.98
C GLN A 20 31.91 40.60 -16.08
N VAL A 21 31.36 39.44 -15.71
CA VAL A 21 30.43 38.73 -16.60
C VAL A 21 29.15 39.57 -16.60
N VAL A 22 28.96 40.35 -17.68
CA VAL A 22 27.71 41.06 -17.90
C VAL A 22 26.74 40.07 -18.54
N PHE A 23 25.73 39.66 -17.80
CA PHE A 23 24.59 38.95 -18.38
C PHE A 23 23.75 39.94 -19.18
N ALA A 24 23.46 39.63 -20.44
CA ALA A 24 22.50 40.37 -21.24
C ALA A 24 21.09 39.79 -21.00
N GLN A 25 20.09 40.66 -20.96
CA GLN A 25 18.70 40.19 -21.01
C GLN A 25 18.46 39.49 -22.34
N THR A 26 17.80 38.31 -22.24
CA THR A 26 17.40 37.54 -23.41
C THR A 26 15.93 37.16 -23.28
N PHE A 27 15.23 37.13 -24.39
CA PHE A 27 13.83 36.72 -24.46
C PHE A 27 13.47 36.27 -25.88
N GLU A 28 12.34 35.59 -25.99
CA GLU A 28 11.69 35.24 -27.24
C GLU A 28 10.29 35.85 -27.27
N VAL A 29 9.79 36.16 -28.47
CA VAL A 29 8.41 36.63 -28.67
C VAL A 29 7.70 35.61 -29.57
N VAL A 30 6.66 34.98 -29.05
CA VAL A 30 5.85 33.99 -29.76
C VAL A 30 4.39 34.40 -29.60
N ASP A 31 3.69 34.61 -30.72
CA ASP A 31 2.29 35.05 -30.80
C ASP A 31 1.95 36.31 -29.98
N GLY A 32 2.95 37.19 -29.81
CA GLY A 32 2.83 38.45 -29.04
C GLY A 32 3.17 38.34 -27.57
N ASP A 33 3.38 37.14 -27.04
CA ASP A 33 3.82 36.89 -25.67
C ASP A 33 5.34 36.90 -25.56
N THR A 34 5.87 37.53 -24.52
CA THR A 34 7.29 37.43 -24.16
C THR A 34 7.51 36.16 -23.33
N ILE A 35 8.34 35.25 -23.85
CA ILE A 35 8.67 33.98 -23.19
C ILE A 35 10.19 33.82 -23.07
N ASN A 36 10.66 32.85 -22.31
CA ASN A 36 12.07 32.47 -22.14
C ASN A 36 12.93 33.67 -21.71
N PHE A 37 12.37 34.53 -20.85
CA PHE A 37 13.01 35.74 -20.41
C PHE A 37 14.06 35.47 -19.34
N THR A 38 15.30 35.94 -19.60
CA THR A 38 16.39 36.01 -18.63
C THR A 38 16.68 37.46 -18.29
N ASP A 39 16.67 37.81 -17.01
CA ASP A 39 16.93 39.16 -16.56
C ASP A 39 18.43 39.54 -16.60
N ILE A 40 18.74 40.80 -16.28
CA ILE A 40 20.11 41.34 -16.30
C ILE A 40 21.05 40.66 -15.30
N ASN A 41 20.51 39.91 -14.33
CA ASN A 41 21.27 39.14 -13.35
C ASN A 41 21.47 37.67 -13.78
N GLY A 42 21.00 37.30 -14.98
CA GLY A 42 21.03 35.96 -15.50
C GLY A 42 19.97 35.01 -14.91
N LYS A 43 18.93 35.57 -14.26
CA LYS A 43 17.85 34.77 -13.67
C LYS A 43 16.69 34.64 -14.64
N GLN A 44 16.13 33.44 -14.71
CA GLN A 44 14.90 33.12 -15.46
C GLN A 44 13.70 33.82 -14.81
N GLN A 45 12.80 34.38 -15.63
CA GLN A 45 11.60 35.08 -15.20
C GLN A 45 10.45 34.78 -16.16
N GLY A 46 9.21 34.71 -15.63
CA GLY A 46 8.01 34.54 -16.42
C GLY A 46 7.87 33.13 -17.02
N PHE A 47 7.07 33.04 -18.07
CA PHE A 47 6.83 31.76 -18.73
C PHE A 47 8.01 31.34 -19.60
N TRP A 48 8.45 30.09 -19.41
CA TRP A 48 9.43 29.40 -20.24
C TRP A 48 8.72 28.30 -21.00
N ARG A 49 8.75 28.40 -22.36
CA ARG A 49 8.08 27.49 -23.29
C ARG A 49 9.08 26.91 -24.27
N HIS A 50 8.96 25.60 -24.51
CA HIS A 50 9.67 24.90 -25.56
C HIS A 50 8.65 24.20 -26.45
N PHE A 51 8.95 24.10 -27.73
CA PHE A 51 8.07 23.56 -28.74
C PHE A 51 8.69 22.34 -29.41
N TRP A 52 7.84 21.46 -29.91
CA TRP A 52 8.23 20.38 -30.78
C TRP A 52 8.57 20.94 -32.19
N PRO A 53 9.30 20.16 -33.06
CA PRO A 53 9.61 20.61 -34.43
C PRO A 53 8.38 20.90 -35.30
N ASN A 54 7.23 20.34 -34.96
CA ASN A 54 5.94 20.60 -35.63
C ASN A 54 5.24 21.88 -35.15
N GLY A 55 5.79 22.58 -34.15
CA GLY A 55 5.26 23.80 -33.59
C GLY A 55 4.36 23.62 -32.35
N ASP A 56 4.02 22.40 -31.98
CA ASP A 56 3.20 22.11 -30.80
C ASP A 56 3.99 22.38 -29.51
N LEU A 57 3.29 22.80 -28.46
CA LEU A 57 3.90 23.05 -27.16
C LEU A 57 4.41 21.71 -26.55
N LYS A 58 5.68 21.71 -26.20
CA LYS A 58 6.34 20.55 -25.58
C LYS A 58 6.42 20.68 -24.05
N TYR A 59 6.65 21.91 -23.59
CA TYR A 59 6.98 22.18 -22.20
C TYR A 59 6.64 23.60 -21.83
N GLU A 60 6.02 23.82 -20.69
CA GLU A 60 5.77 25.12 -20.10
C GLU A 60 6.04 25.10 -18.61
N VAL A 61 6.70 26.13 -18.09
CA VAL A 61 6.90 26.36 -16.67
C VAL A 61 7.04 27.87 -16.41
N PHE A 62 6.59 28.30 -15.24
CA PHE A 62 6.79 29.67 -14.79
C PHE A 62 8.00 29.77 -13.86
N PHE A 63 8.83 30.80 -14.04
CA PHE A 63 9.96 31.12 -13.19
C PHE A 63 9.78 32.46 -12.51
N GLU A 64 10.13 32.53 -11.24
CA GLU A 64 10.28 33.74 -10.46
C GLU A 64 11.68 33.76 -9.84
N ASN A 65 12.47 34.82 -10.15
CA ASN A 65 13.84 35.00 -9.66
C ASN A 65 14.79 33.81 -9.89
N GLY A 66 14.59 33.03 -10.97
CA GLY A 66 15.38 31.88 -11.34
C GLY A 66 14.92 30.56 -10.69
N GLU A 67 13.83 30.59 -9.93
CA GLU A 67 13.24 29.41 -9.31
C GLU A 67 11.90 29.09 -9.96
N LYS A 68 11.58 27.77 -10.10
CA LYS A 68 10.28 27.36 -10.63
C LYS A 68 9.19 27.72 -9.63
N GLU A 69 8.07 28.26 -10.11
CA GLU A 69 6.91 28.64 -9.32
C GLU A 69 5.62 28.23 -10.04
N GLY A 70 4.66 27.62 -9.33
CA GLY A 70 3.42 27.14 -9.92
C GLY A 70 3.58 25.86 -10.75
N LEU A 71 2.84 25.77 -11.85
CA LEU A 71 2.78 24.57 -12.67
C LEU A 71 3.93 24.45 -13.65
N GLU A 72 4.51 23.27 -13.74
CA GLU A 72 5.32 22.76 -14.84
C GLU A 72 4.48 21.76 -15.62
N ILE A 73 4.31 21.94 -16.91
CA ILE A 73 3.54 21.06 -17.78
C ILE A 73 4.42 20.57 -18.93
N ARG A 74 4.36 19.26 -19.20
CA ARG A 74 4.96 18.64 -20.39
C ARG A 74 3.88 17.95 -21.20
N TYR A 75 4.04 17.97 -22.50
CA TYR A 75 3.10 17.40 -23.45
C TYR A 75 3.74 16.29 -24.26
N PHE A 76 2.98 15.29 -24.64
CA PHE A 76 3.41 14.28 -25.60
C PHE A 76 3.61 14.88 -27.01
N ASP A 77 4.52 14.30 -27.79
CA ASP A 77 4.72 14.71 -29.18
C ASP A 77 3.48 14.36 -30.02
N ALA A 78 3.07 15.32 -30.87
CA ALA A 78 1.94 15.21 -31.81
C ALA A 78 0.59 14.85 -31.16
N GLN A 79 0.39 15.17 -29.90
CA GLN A 79 -0.84 14.91 -29.14
C GLN A 79 -1.18 16.09 -28.23
N ASP A 80 -2.46 16.44 -28.15
CA ASP A 80 -2.95 17.47 -27.22
C ASP A 80 -3.05 16.95 -25.77
N CYS A 81 -2.20 15.98 -25.42
CA CYS A 81 -2.20 15.32 -24.12
C CYS A 81 -1.00 15.74 -23.27
N ILE A 82 -1.27 16.02 -22.02
CA ILE A 82 -0.24 16.25 -21.00
C ILE A 82 0.45 14.92 -20.70
N GLU A 83 1.78 14.92 -20.65
CA GLU A 83 2.62 13.81 -20.18
C GLU A 83 2.85 13.89 -18.66
N LEU A 84 3.07 15.13 -18.16
CA LEU A 84 3.43 15.41 -16.79
C LEU A 84 2.91 16.78 -16.37
N SER A 85 2.38 16.87 -15.16
CA SER A 85 2.07 18.13 -14.47
C SER A 85 2.66 18.09 -13.07
N ASN A 86 3.57 19.02 -12.76
CA ASN A 86 4.17 19.21 -11.44
C ASN A 86 3.79 20.55 -10.85
N THR A 87 3.67 20.64 -9.52
CA THR A 87 3.49 21.91 -8.82
C THR A 87 4.76 22.26 -8.05
N PHE A 88 5.29 23.45 -8.29
CA PHE A 88 6.49 23.96 -7.63
C PHE A 88 6.17 25.17 -6.76
N SER A 89 6.92 25.32 -5.69
CA SER A 89 7.02 26.55 -4.91
C SER A 89 8.49 26.78 -4.54
N HIS A 90 9.03 27.95 -4.87
CA HIS A 90 10.42 28.33 -4.63
C HIS A 90 11.42 27.28 -5.13
N GLY A 91 11.22 26.75 -6.34
CA GLY A 91 12.09 25.79 -7.00
C GLY A 91 11.98 24.33 -6.53
N VAL A 92 11.15 24.03 -5.53
CA VAL A 92 10.93 22.66 -5.04
C VAL A 92 9.51 22.17 -5.32
N LEU A 93 9.31 20.87 -5.48
CA LEU A 93 7.97 20.26 -5.61
C LEU A 93 7.17 20.52 -4.33
N ASP A 94 6.03 21.22 -4.45
CA ASP A 94 5.12 21.52 -3.34
C ASP A 94 3.67 21.53 -3.83
N GLY A 95 3.04 20.39 -3.83
CA GLY A 95 1.69 20.16 -4.33
C GLY A 95 1.58 18.88 -5.14
N PRO A 96 0.52 18.75 -5.97
CA PRO A 96 0.31 17.59 -6.84
C PRO A 96 1.39 17.45 -7.91
N SER A 97 1.78 16.20 -8.16
CA SER A 97 2.55 15.75 -9.32
C SER A 97 1.76 14.65 -10.01
N VAL A 98 1.42 14.83 -11.28
CA VAL A 98 0.57 13.91 -12.03
C VAL A 98 1.26 13.53 -13.34
N THR A 99 1.35 12.23 -13.60
CA THR A 99 1.78 11.70 -14.90
C THR A 99 0.61 11.09 -15.64
N PHE A 100 0.69 11.06 -16.95
CA PHE A 100 -0.38 10.59 -17.82
C PHE A 100 0.15 9.57 -18.83
N TYR A 101 -0.75 8.78 -19.37
CA TYR A 101 -0.51 7.92 -20.51
C TYR A 101 -0.71 8.68 -21.84
N PRO A 102 -0.19 8.18 -22.97
CA PRO A 102 -0.43 8.79 -24.29
C PRO A 102 -1.90 8.86 -24.71
N ASN A 103 -2.80 8.09 -24.09
CA ASN A 103 -4.25 8.18 -24.29
C ASN A 103 -4.93 9.23 -23.37
N CYS A 104 -4.14 10.14 -22.74
CA CYS A 104 -4.56 11.17 -21.80
C CYS A 104 -5.14 10.69 -20.47
N SER A 105 -5.19 9.37 -20.21
CA SER A 105 -5.62 8.87 -18.91
C SER A 105 -4.51 9.07 -17.87
N THR A 106 -4.89 9.33 -16.63
CA THR A 106 -3.96 9.46 -15.51
C THR A 106 -3.17 8.16 -15.32
N LYS A 107 -1.84 8.29 -15.20
CA LYS A 107 -0.95 7.17 -14.91
C LYS A 107 -0.64 7.10 -13.42
N CYS A 108 -0.14 8.18 -12.83
CA CYS A 108 0.11 8.27 -11.39
C CYS A 108 -0.19 9.66 -10.86
N GLU A 109 -0.69 9.74 -9.65
CA GLU A 109 -0.91 10.94 -8.85
C GLU A 109 -0.10 10.86 -7.56
N GLU A 110 0.65 11.88 -7.25
CA GLU A 110 1.50 11.97 -6.07
C GLU A 110 1.36 13.35 -5.43
N ILE A 111 1.52 13.43 -4.12
CA ILE A 111 1.51 14.70 -3.39
C ILE A 111 2.88 14.96 -2.78
N TYR A 112 3.41 16.15 -3.00
CA TYR A 112 4.69 16.59 -2.45
C TYR A 112 4.50 17.78 -1.51
N LYS A 113 5.38 17.90 -0.53
CA LYS A 113 5.52 19.05 0.37
C LYS A 113 7.00 19.32 0.62
N GLY A 114 7.48 20.50 0.22
CA GLY A 114 8.89 20.88 0.38
C GLY A 114 9.86 19.88 -0.28
N GLY A 115 9.54 19.34 -1.46
CA GLY A 115 10.37 18.41 -2.23
C GLY A 115 10.29 16.95 -1.79
N VAL A 116 9.50 16.60 -0.76
CA VAL A 116 9.34 15.22 -0.30
C VAL A 116 7.89 14.74 -0.43
N LYS A 117 7.67 13.45 -0.70
CA LYS A 117 6.32 12.89 -0.78
C LYS A 117 5.58 13.05 0.56
N GLN A 118 4.35 13.56 0.49
CA GLN A 118 3.52 13.84 1.65
C GLN A 118 2.04 13.63 1.31
N GLY A 119 1.45 12.55 1.74
CA GLY A 119 0.10 12.14 1.37
C GLY A 119 0.13 10.92 0.45
N TYR A 120 -0.89 10.76 -0.38
CA TYR A 120 -1.05 9.57 -1.20
C TYR A 120 -0.19 9.57 -2.47
N GLU A 121 0.12 8.36 -2.93
CA GLU A 121 0.51 8.01 -4.29
C GLU A 121 -0.53 7.03 -4.83
N ARG A 122 -1.05 7.26 -6.02
CA ARG A 122 -1.99 6.37 -6.72
C ARG A 122 -1.57 6.21 -8.15
N CYS A 123 -1.45 4.96 -8.63
CA CYS A 123 -1.17 4.68 -10.02
C CYS A 123 -2.27 3.83 -10.63
N TYR A 124 -2.57 4.10 -11.89
CA TYR A 124 -3.68 3.51 -12.63
C TYR A 124 -3.17 2.82 -13.90
N ASP A 125 -3.95 1.91 -14.46
CA ASP A 125 -3.71 1.40 -15.80
C ASP A 125 -4.26 2.37 -16.87
N GLN A 126 -4.04 2.06 -18.15
CA GLN A 126 -4.49 2.89 -19.27
C GLN A 126 -6.03 3.00 -19.41
N ASN A 127 -6.79 2.17 -18.70
CA ASN A 127 -8.24 2.19 -18.64
C ASN A 127 -8.78 2.93 -17.43
N GLY A 128 -7.88 3.46 -16.55
CA GLY A 128 -8.22 4.19 -15.35
C GLY A 128 -8.49 3.30 -14.13
N PHE A 129 -8.20 2.00 -14.19
CA PHE A 129 -8.29 1.11 -13.02
C PHE A 129 -7.08 1.33 -12.10
N LEU A 130 -7.36 1.56 -10.82
CA LEU A 130 -6.33 1.70 -9.79
C LEU A 130 -5.47 0.43 -9.74
N GLN A 131 -4.15 0.60 -9.87
CA GLN A 131 -3.18 -0.50 -9.82
C GLN A 131 -2.44 -0.51 -8.50
N THR A 132 -2.10 0.66 -7.99
CA THR A 132 -1.35 0.78 -6.74
C THR A 132 -1.78 1.99 -5.94
N GLU A 133 -1.73 1.89 -4.62
CA GLU A 133 -1.95 2.99 -3.69
C GLU A 133 -0.96 2.90 -2.52
N ALA A 134 -0.44 4.05 -2.11
CA ALA A 134 0.43 4.16 -0.95
C ALA A 134 0.24 5.52 -0.26
N ASP A 135 0.52 5.60 1.03
CA ASP A 135 0.54 6.85 1.79
C ASP A 135 1.97 7.17 2.25
N PHE A 136 2.36 8.44 2.14
CA PHE A 136 3.68 8.91 2.55
C PHE A 136 3.58 10.03 3.60
N THR A 137 4.53 10.05 4.53
CA THR A 137 4.74 11.14 5.47
C THR A 137 6.22 11.46 5.53
N LYS A 138 6.59 12.70 5.19
CA LYS A 138 7.99 13.16 5.15
C LYS A 138 8.89 12.28 4.27
N GLY A 139 8.36 11.82 3.13
CA GLY A 139 9.06 10.95 2.19
C GLY A 139 9.11 9.47 2.57
N GLU A 140 8.63 9.10 3.76
CA GLU A 140 8.58 7.71 4.21
C GLU A 140 7.20 7.10 3.96
N LEU A 141 7.16 5.85 3.48
CA LEU A 141 5.93 5.08 3.31
C LEU A 141 5.26 4.85 4.67
N VAL A 142 3.98 5.18 4.77
CA VAL A 142 3.16 5.00 5.97
C VAL A 142 2.20 3.82 5.76
N GLY A 143 2.54 2.68 6.33
CA GLY A 143 1.74 1.47 6.16
C GLY A 143 2.31 0.58 5.06
N ALA A 144 1.51 0.22 4.10
CA ALA A 144 1.84 -0.71 3.04
C ALA A 144 1.63 -0.10 1.65
N TYR A 145 2.24 -0.70 0.66
CA TYR A 145 2.07 -0.38 -0.75
C TYR A 145 1.04 -1.36 -1.34
N ALA A 146 -0.19 -0.92 -1.48
CA ALA A 146 -1.28 -1.76 -1.96
C ALA A 146 -1.25 -1.92 -3.48
N HIS A 147 -1.39 -3.15 -3.96
CA HIS A 147 -1.60 -3.48 -5.38
C HIS A 147 -3.02 -3.97 -5.59
N PHE A 148 -3.61 -3.66 -6.75
CA PHE A 148 -5.00 -3.98 -7.04
C PHE A 148 -5.14 -4.75 -8.36
N ASP A 149 -6.07 -5.68 -8.41
CA ASP A 149 -6.47 -6.34 -9.64
C ASP A 149 -7.43 -5.47 -10.48
N LYS A 150 -7.83 -5.99 -11.66
CA LYS A 150 -8.76 -5.29 -12.57
C LYS A 150 -10.18 -5.13 -12.00
N LYS A 151 -10.51 -5.81 -10.90
CA LYS A 151 -11.77 -5.67 -10.17
C LYS A 151 -11.67 -4.69 -9.02
N GLY A 152 -10.48 -4.09 -8.80
CA GLY A 152 -10.18 -3.20 -7.69
C GLY A 152 -9.97 -3.91 -6.35
N MET A 153 -9.74 -5.22 -6.38
CA MET A 153 -9.40 -6.00 -5.18
C MET A 153 -7.91 -5.86 -4.88
N ILE A 154 -7.56 -5.78 -3.60
CA ILE A 154 -6.16 -5.79 -3.18
C ILE A 154 -5.59 -7.16 -3.48
N THR A 155 -4.53 -7.20 -4.29
CA THR A 155 -3.80 -8.42 -4.65
C THR A 155 -2.51 -8.57 -3.85
N TYR A 156 -1.92 -7.46 -3.42
CA TYR A 156 -0.67 -7.45 -2.68
C TYR A 156 -0.48 -6.12 -1.94
N GLU A 157 -0.07 -6.18 -0.69
CA GLU A 157 0.44 -5.04 0.09
C GLU A 157 1.89 -5.34 0.49
N SER A 158 2.86 -4.65 -0.13
CA SER A 158 4.27 -4.78 0.26
C SER A 158 4.57 -4.00 1.54
N PRO A 159 4.87 -4.66 2.65
CA PRO A 159 5.43 -3.97 3.79
C PRO A 159 6.89 -3.62 3.52
N THR A 160 7.29 -2.40 3.85
CA THR A 160 8.71 -2.03 3.78
C THR A 160 9.52 -2.83 4.80
N LYS A 161 10.84 -2.98 4.56
CA LYS A 161 11.77 -3.62 5.53
C LYS A 161 11.69 -3.08 6.97
N GLU A 162 11.11 -1.88 7.14
CA GLU A 162 10.86 -1.24 8.43
C GLU A 162 9.53 -1.63 9.08
N THR A 163 8.65 -2.40 8.41
CA THR A 163 7.33 -2.74 8.96
C THR A 163 7.39 -3.57 10.24
N THR A 164 8.44 -4.38 10.40
CA THR A 164 8.65 -5.14 11.63
C THR A 164 8.87 -4.22 12.86
N LEU A 165 9.55 -3.09 12.67
CA LEU A 165 9.74 -2.07 13.70
C LEU A 165 8.47 -1.21 13.92
N LYS A 166 7.55 -1.18 12.96
CA LYS A 166 6.36 -0.32 12.98
C LYS A 166 5.19 -0.91 13.76
N PHE A 167 5.16 -2.19 14.09
CA PHE A 167 4.15 -2.76 14.98
C PHE A 167 4.11 -2.07 16.35
N ASP A 168 5.23 -1.59 16.86
CA ASP A 168 5.27 -0.81 18.10
C ASP A 168 4.47 0.50 17.99
N LYS A 169 4.36 1.08 16.80
CA LYS A 169 3.59 2.30 16.57
C LYS A 169 2.08 2.10 16.73
N PHE A 170 1.56 0.89 16.47
CA PHE A 170 0.18 0.54 16.83
C PHE A 170 0.01 0.45 18.35
N LEU A 171 1.00 -0.10 19.05
CA LEU A 171 0.95 -0.29 20.50
C LEU A 171 1.10 1.02 21.27
N THR A 172 1.79 2.01 20.70
CA THR A 172 1.95 3.37 21.24
C THR A 172 0.82 4.32 20.84
N GLY A 173 -0.03 3.91 19.87
CA GLY A 173 -1.09 4.75 19.32
C GLY A 173 -0.61 5.80 18.30
N GLU A 174 0.67 5.75 17.90
CA GLU A 174 1.22 6.59 16.83
C GLU A 174 0.54 6.27 15.49
N TYR A 175 0.34 4.97 15.20
CA TYR A 175 -0.51 4.54 14.10
C TYR A 175 -1.96 4.46 14.56
N LYS A 176 -2.83 5.23 13.88
CA LYS A 176 -4.27 5.17 14.11
C LYS A 176 -4.84 3.93 13.42
N ILE A 177 -5.54 3.13 14.19
CA ILE A 177 -6.33 2.01 13.68
C ILE A 177 -7.56 2.61 12.98
N LYS A 178 -7.56 2.65 11.65
CA LYS A 178 -8.67 3.18 10.84
C LYS A 178 -9.81 2.17 10.70
N ASP A 179 -9.47 0.91 10.55
CA ASP A 179 -10.40 -0.22 10.55
C ASP A 179 -10.50 -0.81 11.96
N SER A 180 -11.62 -1.40 12.31
CA SER A 180 -11.86 -1.95 13.65
C SER A 180 -12.42 -3.37 13.63
N THR A 181 -12.27 -4.07 12.51
CA THR A 181 -12.83 -5.43 12.28
C THR A 181 -12.49 -6.38 13.42
N ILE A 182 -11.20 -6.52 13.76
CA ILE A 182 -10.75 -7.42 14.83
C ILE A 182 -11.43 -7.10 16.16
N PHE A 183 -11.43 -5.82 16.56
CA PHE A 183 -12.06 -5.41 17.82
C PHE A 183 -13.55 -5.69 17.85
N LYS A 184 -14.27 -5.33 16.78
CA LYS A 184 -15.72 -5.48 16.69
C LYS A 184 -16.12 -6.95 16.69
N VAL A 185 -15.45 -7.78 15.90
CA VAL A 185 -15.77 -9.20 15.80
C VAL A 185 -15.52 -9.93 17.12
N PHE A 186 -14.36 -9.73 17.75
CA PHE A 186 -14.08 -10.37 19.03
C PHE A 186 -14.92 -9.82 20.20
N ALA A 187 -15.39 -8.59 20.12
CA ALA A 187 -16.33 -8.02 21.11
C ALA A 187 -17.73 -8.63 20.98
N ARG A 188 -18.22 -8.90 19.77
CA ARG A 188 -19.51 -9.54 19.52
C ARG A 188 -19.50 -11.04 19.83
N ASN A 189 -18.35 -11.72 19.62
CA ASN A 189 -18.21 -13.16 19.73
C ASN A 189 -17.54 -13.57 21.05
N THR A 190 -18.16 -13.18 22.18
CA THR A 190 -17.69 -13.47 23.55
C THR A 190 -17.85 -14.94 23.93
N GLN A 191 -18.71 -15.68 23.22
CA GLN A 191 -18.96 -17.12 23.44
C GLN A 191 -17.77 -18.00 23.03
N TRP A 192 -16.88 -17.54 22.16
CA TRP A 192 -15.70 -18.30 21.74
C TRP A 192 -14.77 -18.56 22.93
N LYS A 193 -14.35 -19.83 23.08
CA LYS A 193 -13.51 -20.28 24.20
C LYS A 193 -12.39 -21.18 23.72
N LYS A 194 -11.24 -21.12 24.39
CA LYS A 194 -10.05 -21.92 24.04
C LYS A 194 -9.77 -21.83 22.54
N VAL A 195 -9.79 -20.64 22.02
CA VAL A 195 -9.69 -20.39 20.58
C VAL A 195 -8.35 -20.88 20.05
N MET A 196 -8.42 -21.62 18.95
CA MET A 196 -7.29 -21.80 18.03
C MET A 196 -7.45 -20.78 16.90
N MET A 197 -6.58 -19.80 16.87
CA MET A 197 -6.60 -18.70 15.91
C MET A 197 -5.60 -18.97 14.78
N VAL A 198 -6.07 -19.04 13.55
CA VAL A 198 -5.25 -19.15 12.34
C VAL A 198 -5.21 -17.76 11.72
N VAL A 199 -4.02 -17.18 11.55
CA VAL A 199 -3.86 -15.78 11.17
C VAL A 199 -3.01 -15.68 9.93
N ASP A 200 -3.57 -15.06 8.93
CA ASP A 200 -2.86 -14.62 7.75
C ASP A 200 -1.86 -13.50 8.11
N MET A 201 -0.61 -13.72 7.69
CA MET A 201 0.53 -12.83 7.91
C MET A 201 1.04 -12.19 6.63
N THR A 202 0.33 -12.35 5.52
CA THR A 202 0.69 -11.76 4.23
C THR A 202 0.66 -10.23 4.27
N GLY A 203 1.17 -9.59 3.22
CA GLY A 203 1.38 -8.15 3.19
C GLY A 203 0.11 -7.34 3.45
N SER A 204 -0.99 -7.70 2.78
CA SER A 204 -2.32 -7.11 2.90
C SER A 204 -2.88 -7.07 4.33
N MET A 205 -2.50 -8.04 5.14
CA MET A 205 -2.95 -8.15 6.54
C MET A 205 -2.25 -7.22 7.53
N PHE A 206 -1.25 -6.44 7.11
CA PHE A 206 -0.48 -5.58 8.02
C PHE A 206 -1.32 -4.69 8.95
N PRO A 207 -2.37 -3.96 8.47
CA PRO A 207 -3.21 -3.13 9.35
C PRO A 207 -3.99 -3.96 10.37
N TYR A 208 -4.40 -5.17 10.01
CA TYR A 208 -5.19 -6.07 10.84
C TYR A 208 -4.33 -6.80 11.86
N ILE A 209 -3.08 -7.14 11.50
CA ILE A 209 -2.09 -7.66 12.46
C ILE A 209 -1.81 -6.61 13.54
N GLY A 210 -1.72 -5.32 13.16
CA GLY A 210 -1.61 -4.21 14.13
C GLY A 210 -2.80 -4.16 15.09
N GLN A 211 -4.04 -4.31 14.59
CA GLN A 211 -5.24 -4.41 15.43
C GLN A 211 -5.17 -5.64 16.36
N LEU A 212 -4.78 -6.79 15.81
CA LEU A 212 -4.68 -8.04 16.56
C LEU A 212 -3.68 -7.93 17.72
N LEU A 213 -2.53 -7.30 17.49
CA LEU A 213 -1.54 -7.03 18.53
C LEU A 213 -2.11 -6.17 19.66
N VAL A 214 -2.79 -5.07 19.32
CA VAL A 214 -3.41 -4.20 20.31
C VAL A 214 -4.53 -4.93 21.06
N TRP A 215 -5.36 -5.69 20.34
CA TRP A 215 -6.44 -6.48 20.95
C TRP A 215 -5.87 -7.57 21.88
N TYR A 216 -4.86 -8.32 21.43
CA TYR A 216 -4.24 -9.39 22.21
C TYR A 216 -3.59 -8.84 23.49
N LYS A 217 -2.87 -7.71 23.40
CA LYS A 217 -2.28 -7.03 24.56
C LYS A 217 -3.29 -6.71 25.66
N LYS A 218 -4.52 -6.38 25.27
CA LYS A 218 -5.60 -6.05 26.22
C LYS A 218 -6.34 -7.25 26.78
N ASN A 219 -6.24 -8.41 26.12
CA ASN A 219 -7.13 -9.55 26.38
C ASN A 219 -6.40 -10.88 26.68
N TYR A 220 -5.06 -10.94 26.63
CA TYR A 220 -4.31 -12.20 26.76
C TYR A 220 -4.48 -12.86 28.13
N GLU A 221 -4.65 -12.11 29.20
CA GLU A 221 -4.85 -12.62 30.56
C GLU A 221 -6.18 -13.39 30.72
N GLY A 222 -7.13 -13.19 29.82
CA GLY A 222 -8.42 -13.86 29.82
C GLY A 222 -8.37 -15.31 29.27
N GLU A 223 -7.20 -15.81 28.90
CA GLU A 223 -6.98 -17.17 28.34
C GLU A 223 -7.95 -17.54 27.19
N LYS A 224 -8.48 -16.54 26.49
CA LYS A 224 -9.42 -16.74 25.38
C LYS A 224 -8.76 -17.49 24.22
N ILE A 225 -7.51 -17.14 23.90
CA ILE A 225 -6.71 -17.79 22.87
C ILE A 225 -5.82 -18.86 23.51
N LYS A 226 -5.95 -20.09 23.04
CA LYS A 226 -5.14 -21.20 23.51
C LYS A 226 -3.98 -21.53 22.58
N TYR A 227 -4.22 -21.45 21.28
CA TYR A 227 -3.24 -21.67 20.24
C TYR A 227 -3.39 -20.60 19.17
N TYR A 228 -2.30 -20.27 18.48
CA TYR A 228 -2.35 -19.51 17.25
C TYR A 228 -1.40 -20.11 16.21
N VAL A 229 -1.81 -20.04 14.98
CA VAL A 229 -1.05 -20.49 13.81
C VAL A 229 -0.93 -19.32 12.87
N LEU A 230 0.30 -18.89 12.61
CA LEU A 230 0.61 -17.79 11.71
C LEU A 230 1.00 -18.37 10.36
N PHE A 231 0.44 -17.88 9.26
CA PHE A 231 0.83 -18.35 7.92
C PHE A 231 1.08 -17.16 6.99
N ASN A 232 2.02 -17.34 6.08
CA ASN A 232 2.50 -16.28 5.18
C ASN A 232 2.72 -16.78 3.75
N ASP A 233 1.94 -17.74 3.32
CA ASP A 233 1.92 -18.31 1.97
C ASP A 233 3.30 -18.75 1.46
N GLY A 234 4.00 -19.56 2.27
CA GLY A 234 5.20 -20.27 1.84
C GLY A 234 6.53 -19.62 2.24
N ASP A 235 6.53 -18.74 3.25
CA ASP A 235 7.71 -17.96 3.65
C ASP A 235 8.26 -17.15 2.45
N ASN A 236 9.48 -17.40 2.03
CA ASN A 236 10.08 -16.78 0.83
C ASN A 236 10.09 -17.74 -0.37
N MET A 237 9.18 -18.71 -0.42
CA MET A 237 9.11 -19.64 -1.55
C MET A 237 8.71 -18.89 -2.83
N PRO A 238 9.42 -19.08 -3.95
CA PRO A 238 9.00 -18.51 -5.23
C PRO A 238 7.62 -19.02 -5.65
N ASP A 239 6.78 -18.14 -6.22
CA ASP A 239 5.39 -18.43 -6.54
C ASP A 239 5.23 -19.63 -7.49
N ASP A 240 6.13 -19.78 -8.47
CA ASP A 240 6.18 -20.90 -9.41
C ASP A 240 6.52 -22.25 -8.75
N LYS A 241 6.92 -22.25 -7.48
CA LYS A 241 7.24 -23.46 -6.69
C LYS A 241 6.15 -23.80 -5.67
N LYS A 242 5.18 -22.93 -5.46
CA LYS A 242 4.07 -23.18 -4.52
C LYS A 242 3.15 -24.27 -5.03
N VAL A 243 3.03 -25.35 -4.26
CA VAL A 243 2.18 -26.51 -4.60
C VAL A 243 1.14 -26.71 -3.51
N VAL A 244 -0.14 -26.77 -3.92
CA VAL A 244 -1.26 -26.94 -3.00
C VAL A 244 -1.10 -28.17 -2.09
N GLY A 245 -1.11 -27.92 -0.79
CA GLY A 245 -0.90 -28.91 0.26
C GLY A 245 0.57 -29.10 0.67
N LEU A 246 1.48 -28.36 0.03
CA LEU A 246 2.92 -28.35 0.28
C LEU A 246 3.53 -26.94 0.19
N THR A 247 2.70 -25.89 0.18
CA THR A 247 3.16 -24.51 0.10
C THR A 247 4.05 -24.16 1.29
N GLY A 248 3.67 -24.59 2.50
CA GLY A 248 4.44 -24.29 3.70
C GLY A 248 4.17 -22.88 4.25
N GLY A 249 5.17 -22.29 4.95
CA GLY A 249 4.98 -20.99 5.59
C GLY A 249 3.91 -20.98 6.69
N VAL A 250 3.70 -22.11 7.38
CA VAL A 250 2.66 -22.27 8.40
C VAL A 250 3.29 -22.62 9.76
N HIS A 251 3.18 -21.71 10.71
CA HIS A 251 3.90 -21.71 11.97
C HIS A 251 2.96 -21.82 13.18
N PRO A 252 2.81 -23.01 13.80
CA PRO A 252 1.94 -23.21 14.96
C PRO A 252 2.65 -22.88 16.28
N PHE A 253 1.92 -22.21 17.20
CA PHE A 253 2.38 -21.78 18.51
C PHE A 253 1.33 -22.03 19.59
N GLU A 254 1.79 -22.28 20.82
CA GLU A 254 0.97 -22.20 22.03
C GLU A 254 0.91 -20.75 22.53
N ALA A 255 -0.30 -20.29 22.86
CA ALA A 255 -0.49 -18.98 23.46
C ALA A 255 0.10 -18.97 24.88
N LYS A 256 0.93 -17.96 25.18
CA LYS A 256 1.51 -17.75 26.50
C LYS A 256 1.21 -16.31 26.95
N ASP A 257 2.10 -15.40 26.62
CA ASP A 257 2.00 -14.02 26.98
C ASP A 257 2.11 -13.10 25.76
N PHE A 258 1.82 -11.83 25.94
CA PHE A 258 1.87 -10.85 24.87
C PHE A 258 3.29 -10.69 24.27
N LYS A 259 4.33 -10.77 25.08
CA LYS A 259 5.71 -10.60 24.60
C LYS A 259 6.08 -11.71 23.61
N LYS A 260 5.70 -12.95 23.95
CA LYS A 260 5.90 -14.08 23.03
C LYS A 260 5.08 -13.93 21.76
N PHE A 261 3.79 -13.59 21.87
CA PHE A 261 2.91 -13.42 20.72
C PHE A 261 3.47 -12.36 19.74
N LYS A 262 3.87 -11.19 20.27
CA LYS A 262 4.49 -10.13 19.45
C LYS A 262 5.78 -10.63 18.77
N LYS A 263 6.64 -11.33 19.52
CA LYS A 263 7.88 -11.88 18.97
C LYS A 263 7.63 -12.89 17.86
N ASP A 264 6.68 -13.79 18.03
CA ASP A 264 6.37 -14.81 17.02
C ASP A 264 5.83 -14.17 15.72
N ILE A 265 4.99 -13.14 15.82
CA ILE A 265 4.54 -12.33 14.66
C ILE A 265 5.75 -11.70 13.94
N GLU A 266 6.65 -11.06 14.69
CA GLU A 266 7.84 -10.43 14.12
C GLU A 266 8.79 -11.45 13.47
N ASP A 267 8.93 -12.62 14.06
CA ASP A 267 9.80 -13.68 13.54
C ASP A 267 9.22 -14.32 12.27
N VAL A 268 7.92 -14.61 12.23
CA VAL A 268 7.26 -15.17 11.04
C VAL A 268 7.31 -14.19 9.88
N ARG A 269 7.08 -12.90 10.12
CA ARG A 269 7.19 -11.89 9.05
C ARG A 269 8.59 -11.76 8.44
N LYS A 270 9.65 -12.06 9.20
CA LYS A 270 11.02 -12.10 8.64
C LYS A 270 11.25 -13.26 7.70
N LEU A 271 10.45 -14.33 7.79
CA LEU A 271 10.55 -15.49 6.91
C LEU A 271 9.94 -15.22 5.55
N GLY A 272 8.94 -14.32 5.46
CA GLY A 272 8.27 -13.94 4.23
C GLY A 272 6.93 -13.27 4.50
N GLU A 273 6.32 -12.74 3.45
CA GLU A 273 5.08 -11.96 3.49
C GLU A 273 4.08 -12.38 2.41
N GLY A 274 4.21 -13.61 1.90
CA GLY A 274 3.53 -14.05 0.70
C GLY A 274 4.29 -13.60 -0.56
N GLY A 275 3.63 -13.45 -1.66
CA GLY A 275 4.25 -13.01 -2.92
C GLY A 275 3.21 -12.78 -3.98
N ASP A 276 2.37 -13.74 -4.20
CA ASP A 276 1.25 -13.71 -5.13
C ASP A 276 -0.09 -13.83 -4.39
N ASP A 277 -1.13 -13.42 -5.04
CA ASP A 277 -2.50 -13.82 -4.78
C ASP A 277 -2.79 -15.00 -5.74
N PRO A 278 -3.13 -16.20 -5.28
CA PRO A 278 -3.85 -16.56 -4.06
C PRO A 278 -3.00 -17.12 -2.90
N GLU A 279 -3.66 -17.27 -1.71
CA GLU A 279 -3.08 -17.67 -0.43
C GLU A 279 -3.33 -19.14 -0.05
N ASN A 280 -2.65 -19.66 1.00
CA ASN A 280 -2.73 -21.06 1.45
C ASN A 280 -3.53 -21.26 2.74
N ASP A 281 -4.68 -20.63 2.88
CA ASP A 281 -5.55 -20.62 4.07
C ASP A 281 -5.93 -22.00 4.58
N LEU A 282 -6.38 -22.89 3.67
CA LEU A 282 -6.88 -24.21 4.05
C LEU A 282 -5.75 -25.14 4.48
N GLU A 283 -4.56 -24.97 3.91
CA GLU A 283 -3.35 -25.65 4.35
C GLU A 283 -3.00 -25.25 5.78
N ALA A 284 -3.10 -23.94 6.09
CA ALA A 284 -2.89 -23.41 7.44
C ALA A 284 -3.92 -23.97 8.43
N VAL A 285 -5.21 -24.01 8.07
CA VAL A 285 -6.28 -24.62 8.87
C VAL A 285 -6.04 -26.11 9.09
N LEU A 286 -5.63 -26.86 8.07
CA LEU A 286 -5.32 -28.28 8.19
C LEU A 286 -4.10 -28.52 9.08
N LYS A 287 -3.06 -27.70 8.96
CA LYS A 287 -1.88 -27.78 9.82
C LYS A 287 -2.24 -27.50 11.27
N ALA A 288 -3.04 -26.45 11.52
CA ALA A 288 -3.53 -26.11 12.84
C ALA A 288 -4.28 -27.29 13.50
N THR A 289 -5.26 -27.86 12.79
CA THR A 289 -6.10 -28.94 13.30
C THR A 289 -5.38 -30.28 13.42
N SER A 290 -4.30 -30.50 12.70
CA SER A 290 -3.44 -31.69 12.83
C SER A 290 -2.45 -31.56 13.99
N THR A 291 -1.97 -30.35 14.28
CA THR A 291 -1.00 -30.08 15.34
C THR A 291 -1.66 -30.05 16.71
N TYR A 292 -2.79 -29.38 16.84
CA TYR A 292 -3.48 -29.21 18.12
C TYR A 292 -4.88 -29.84 18.08
N ARG A 293 -5.27 -30.49 19.18
CA ARG A 293 -6.58 -31.19 19.28
C ARG A 293 -7.44 -30.68 20.43
N ASP A 294 -6.82 -30.11 21.47
CA ASP A 294 -7.52 -29.60 22.65
C ASP A 294 -7.77 -28.09 22.51
N TYR A 295 -8.74 -27.74 21.67
CA TYR A 295 -9.25 -26.38 21.51
C TYR A 295 -10.78 -26.40 21.41
N GLY A 296 -11.40 -25.23 21.63
CA GLY A 296 -12.83 -25.01 21.49
C GLY A 296 -13.21 -24.56 20.09
N ASP A 297 -13.03 -23.28 19.82
CA ASP A 297 -13.40 -22.66 18.55
C ASP A 297 -12.18 -22.47 17.64
N LEU A 298 -12.36 -22.71 16.34
CA LEU A 298 -11.36 -22.51 15.30
C LEU A 298 -11.69 -21.24 14.54
N VAL A 299 -10.85 -20.24 14.66
CA VAL A 299 -11.04 -18.92 14.05
C VAL A 299 -9.95 -18.67 13.03
N LEU A 300 -10.34 -18.46 11.76
CA LEU A 300 -9.47 -17.98 10.69
C LEU A 300 -9.60 -16.47 10.61
N VAL A 301 -8.49 -15.76 10.65
CA VAL A 301 -8.40 -14.31 10.46
C VAL A 301 -7.60 -14.08 9.17
N ALA A 302 -8.26 -13.64 8.12
CA ALA A 302 -7.70 -13.44 6.79
C ALA A 302 -8.32 -12.21 6.13
N ASP A 303 -7.70 -11.73 5.07
CA ASP A 303 -8.34 -10.75 4.19
C ASP A 303 -9.13 -11.42 3.07
N ASP A 304 -9.46 -10.66 2.03
CA ASP A 304 -10.34 -11.07 0.96
C ASP A 304 -9.59 -11.67 -0.26
N SER A 305 -8.34 -12.08 -0.09
CA SER A 305 -7.53 -12.71 -1.12
C SER A 305 -8.09 -14.08 -1.57
N ASP A 306 -7.75 -14.52 -2.78
CA ASP A 306 -8.17 -15.85 -3.27
C ASP A 306 -7.45 -16.98 -2.51
N MET A 307 -8.15 -18.07 -2.23
CA MET A 307 -7.56 -19.28 -1.67
C MET A 307 -7.00 -20.19 -2.78
N ARG A 308 -5.69 -20.34 -2.85
CA ARG A 308 -5.00 -21.28 -3.77
C ARG A 308 -5.47 -22.72 -3.59
N ASP A 309 -5.84 -23.07 -2.39
CA ASP A 309 -5.94 -24.45 -1.93
C ASP A 309 -7.39 -24.94 -1.68
N MET A 310 -8.40 -24.30 -2.29
CA MET A 310 -9.82 -24.63 -2.16
C MET A 310 -10.13 -26.14 -2.36
N LYS A 311 -9.33 -26.86 -3.15
CA LYS A 311 -9.47 -28.32 -3.30
C LYS A 311 -9.26 -29.11 -2.00
N LEU A 312 -8.63 -28.51 -0.98
CA LEU A 312 -8.42 -29.09 0.35
C LEU A 312 -9.65 -28.93 1.26
N LEU A 313 -10.64 -28.11 0.91
CA LEU A 313 -11.82 -27.82 1.73
C LEU A 313 -12.52 -29.10 2.24
N LYS A 314 -12.66 -30.12 1.38
CA LYS A 314 -13.26 -31.42 1.74
C LYS A 314 -12.53 -32.18 2.87
N ARG A 315 -11.30 -31.79 3.21
CA ARG A 315 -10.51 -32.40 4.31
C ARG A 315 -10.76 -31.75 5.66
N ILE A 316 -11.31 -30.52 5.68
CA ILE A 316 -11.60 -29.79 6.93
C ILE A 316 -12.87 -30.37 7.56
N ARG A 317 -12.78 -30.80 8.82
CA ARG A 317 -13.86 -31.52 9.54
C ARG A 317 -14.43 -30.72 10.71
N LYS A 318 -13.81 -29.61 11.07
CA LYS A 318 -14.21 -28.76 12.20
C LYS A 318 -14.86 -27.47 11.68
N PRO A 319 -15.85 -26.93 12.38
CA PRO A 319 -16.38 -25.61 12.05
C PRO A 319 -15.26 -24.57 12.03
N VAL A 320 -15.23 -23.74 10.99
CA VAL A 320 -14.31 -22.62 10.86
C VAL A 320 -15.11 -21.33 10.98
N HIS A 321 -14.74 -20.50 11.94
CA HIS A 321 -15.26 -19.15 12.10
C HIS A 321 -14.33 -18.19 11.38
N VAL A 322 -14.78 -17.61 10.28
CA VAL A 322 -13.96 -16.72 9.46
C VAL A 322 -14.14 -15.29 9.93
N VAL A 323 -13.07 -14.64 10.30
CA VAL A 323 -12.99 -13.17 10.51
C VAL A 323 -12.38 -12.58 9.26
N LEU A 324 -13.22 -12.03 8.40
CA LEU A 324 -12.82 -11.49 7.11
C LEU A 324 -12.52 -10.00 7.23
N CYS A 325 -11.30 -9.64 6.92
CA CYS A 325 -10.77 -8.29 6.92
C CYS A 325 -10.81 -7.69 5.49
N GLY A 326 -10.75 -6.38 5.35
CA GLY A 326 -10.58 -5.76 4.03
C GLY A 326 -11.81 -5.69 3.13
N THR A 327 -13.00 -6.00 3.61
CA THR A 327 -14.24 -6.21 2.85
C THR A 327 -14.82 -4.96 2.12
N LYS A 328 -14.15 -3.83 2.13
CA LYS A 328 -14.66 -2.58 1.54
C LYS A 328 -14.87 -2.65 0.02
N ARG A 329 -14.21 -3.58 -0.65
CA ARG A 329 -14.21 -3.73 -2.11
C ARG A 329 -14.97 -4.95 -2.59
N GLY A 330 -15.58 -5.68 -1.69
CA GLY A 330 -16.34 -6.88 -1.94
C GLY A 330 -15.94 -8.01 -1.00
N ILE A 331 -16.61 -9.13 -1.13
CA ILE A 331 -16.38 -10.33 -0.31
C ILE A 331 -16.11 -11.51 -1.22
N ASN A 332 -14.96 -12.15 -1.05
CA ASN A 332 -14.60 -13.34 -1.79
C ASN A 332 -15.48 -14.53 -1.36
N ASN A 333 -16.19 -15.07 -2.34
CA ASN A 333 -17.12 -16.19 -2.16
C ASN A 333 -16.47 -17.45 -1.56
N GLN A 334 -15.17 -17.65 -1.72
CA GLN A 334 -14.46 -18.81 -1.19
C GLN A 334 -14.52 -18.86 0.34
N TYR A 335 -14.51 -17.72 1.03
CA TYR A 335 -14.67 -17.65 2.49
C TYR A 335 -16.10 -17.98 2.95
N LEU A 336 -17.11 -17.61 2.16
CA LEU A 336 -18.49 -18.01 2.37
C LEU A 336 -18.61 -19.54 2.25
N GLN A 337 -18.03 -20.12 1.20
CA GLN A 337 -18.01 -21.57 0.98
C GLN A 337 -17.27 -22.30 2.08
N LEU A 338 -16.13 -21.82 2.54
CA LEU A 338 -15.40 -22.38 3.68
C LEU A 338 -16.27 -22.42 4.93
N ALA A 339 -16.83 -21.28 5.32
CA ALA A 339 -17.65 -21.18 6.50
C ALA A 339 -18.91 -22.07 6.42
N TYR A 340 -19.57 -22.12 5.25
CA TYR A 340 -20.76 -22.94 5.02
C TYR A 340 -20.44 -24.44 5.03
N ARG A 341 -19.46 -24.90 4.26
CA ARG A 341 -19.11 -26.33 4.14
C ARG A 341 -18.60 -26.90 5.46
N THR A 342 -17.99 -26.08 6.29
CA THR A 342 -17.53 -26.48 7.63
C THR A 342 -18.58 -26.30 8.72
N LYS A 343 -19.75 -25.73 8.42
CA LYS A 343 -20.81 -25.37 9.38
C LYS A 343 -20.31 -24.38 10.45
N GLY A 344 -19.46 -23.45 10.06
CA GLY A 344 -18.95 -22.39 10.89
C GLY A 344 -19.78 -21.10 10.77
N SER A 345 -19.09 -19.97 10.71
CA SER A 345 -19.70 -18.63 10.54
C SER A 345 -18.71 -17.71 9.82
N ILE A 346 -19.23 -16.62 9.27
CA ILE A 346 -18.42 -15.55 8.72
C ILE A 346 -18.72 -14.23 9.43
N HIS A 347 -17.70 -13.46 9.67
CA HIS A 347 -17.73 -12.24 10.47
C HIS A 347 -16.96 -11.13 9.75
N THR A 348 -17.60 -10.00 9.56
CA THR A 348 -16.99 -8.77 9.06
C THR A 348 -17.01 -7.68 10.12
N ALA A 349 -16.56 -6.49 9.81
CA ALA A 349 -16.65 -5.35 10.72
C ALA A 349 -18.09 -5.08 11.20
N ASN A 350 -19.09 -5.37 10.36
CA ASN A 350 -20.49 -4.96 10.61
C ASN A 350 -21.44 -6.15 10.79
N ASN A 351 -21.13 -7.33 10.26
CA ASN A 351 -22.04 -8.47 10.20
C ASN A 351 -21.45 -9.74 10.80
N ASP A 352 -22.34 -10.57 11.35
CA ASP A 352 -22.07 -11.94 11.77
C ASP A 352 -23.10 -12.85 11.13
N VAL A 353 -22.71 -13.84 10.33
CA VAL A 353 -23.60 -14.80 9.69
C VAL A 353 -23.24 -16.22 10.11
N ASN A 354 -24.20 -16.90 10.73
CA ASN A 354 -24.06 -18.30 11.13
C ASN A 354 -24.47 -19.21 9.97
N MET A 355 -23.52 -19.93 9.42
CA MET A 355 -23.71 -20.76 8.24
C MET A 355 -24.51 -22.05 8.49
N LYS A 356 -24.72 -22.44 9.75
CA LYS A 356 -25.60 -23.58 10.09
C LYS A 356 -27.07 -23.34 9.79
N THR A 357 -27.50 -22.09 9.73
CA THR A 357 -28.91 -21.69 9.59
C THR A 357 -29.29 -21.30 8.17
N ILE A 358 -28.33 -21.23 7.26
CA ILE A 358 -28.55 -20.83 5.86
C ILE A 358 -29.37 -21.91 5.13
N LYS A 359 -30.39 -21.45 4.39
CA LYS A 359 -31.32 -22.29 3.62
C LYS A 359 -31.27 -21.94 2.15
N GLU A 360 -31.63 -22.92 1.32
CA GLU A 360 -31.79 -22.72 -0.13
C GLU A 360 -32.74 -21.55 -0.42
N GLY A 361 -32.35 -20.69 -1.35
CA GLY A 361 -33.07 -19.48 -1.73
C GLY A 361 -32.94 -18.31 -0.75
N GLN A 362 -32.14 -18.45 0.33
CA GLN A 362 -31.92 -17.36 1.28
C GLN A 362 -30.92 -16.36 0.76
N GLN A 363 -31.26 -15.09 0.89
CA GLN A 363 -30.29 -13.99 0.71
C GLN A 363 -29.58 -13.70 2.04
N ILE A 364 -28.30 -13.44 1.95
CA ILE A 364 -27.46 -12.93 3.04
C ILE A 364 -26.83 -11.61 2.65
N GLU A 365 -26.73 -10.72 3.60
CA GLU A 365 -26.12 -9.41 3.47
C GLU A 365 -24.87 -9.36 4.34
N LEU A 366 -23.73 -9.04 3.73
CA LEU A 366 -22.44 -8.88 4.38
C LEU A 366 -21.81 -7.57 3.92
N ASP A 367 -21.66 -6.62 4.82
CA ASP A 367 -21.22 -5.26 4.55
C ASP A 367 -22.03 -4.63 3.40
N ASN A 368 -21.45 -4.44 2.21
CA ASN A 368 -22.12 -3.87 1.06
C ASN A 368 -22.60 -4.91 0.05
N ASP A 369 -22.28 -6.20 0.25
CA ASP A 369 -22.58 -7.24 -0.70
C ASP A 369 -23.82 -8.04 -0.32
N ILE A 370 -24.60 -8.45 -1.33
CA ILE A 370 -25.77 -9.31 -1.21
C ILE A 370 -25.48 -10.61 -1.97
N PHE A 371 -25.65 -11.73 -1.29
CA PHE A 371 -25.47 -13.06 -1.85
C PHE A 371 -26.77 -13.86 -1.75
N LEU A 372 -27.10 -14.59 -2.83
CA LEU A 372 -28.16 -15.60 -2.83
C LEU A 372 -27.51 -16.99 -2.64
N PHE A 373 -27.98 -17.73 -1.65
CA PHE A 373 -27.60 -19.13 -1.52
C PHE A 373 -28.46 -20.01 -2.38
N GLN A 374 -27.91 -20.60 -3.44
CA GLN A 374 -28.64 -21.42 -4.42
C GLN A 374 -27.78 -22.57 -4.92
N GLY A 375 -28.34 -23.80 -4.93
CA GLY A 375 -27.64 -25.00 -5.40
C GLY A 375 -26.42 -25.37 -4.58
N GLY A 376 -26.33 -24.94 -3.32
CA GLY A 376 -25.19 -25.17 -2.44
C GLY A 376 -24.03 -24.19 -2.61
N GLU A 377 -24.23 -23.12 -3.38
CA GLU A 377 -23.25 -22.08 -3.69
C GLU A 377 -23.81 -20.70 -3.33
N PHE A 378 -22.92 -19.74 -3.09
CA PHE A 378 -23.28 -18.34 -2.88
C PHE A 378 -23.10 -17.58 -4.20
N VAL A 379 -24.18 -17.03 -4.71
CA VAL A 379 -24.19 -16.24 -5.95
C VAL A 379 -24.27 -14.77 -5.53
N TRP A 380 -23.28 -14.00 -5.90
CA TRP A 380 -23.28 -12.56 -5.69
C TRP A 380 -24.38 -11.91 -6.54
N LEU A 381 -25.20 -11.07 -5.94
CA LEU A 381 -26.33 -10.42 -6.64
C LEU A 381 -26.02 -8.94 -6.94
N ASP A 382 -25.60 -8.19 -5.94
CA ASP A 382 -25.41 -6.75 -6.11
C ASP A 382 -24.60 -6.15 -4.94
N VAL A 383 -24.11 -4.92 -5.16
CA VAL A 383 -23.54 -4.06 -4.13
C VAL A 383 -24.63 -3.13 -3.61
N LYS A 384 -24.79 -3.04 -2.33
CA LYS A 384 -25.71 -2.08 -1.71
C LYS A 384 -25.19 -0.65 -1.95
N ASN A 385 -25.88 0.12 -2.80
CA ASN A 385 -25.58 1.53 -3.09
C ASN A 385 -25.78 2.43 -1.87
#